data_de6a8e5811bcadc5dfda951b33109aed
#
_entry.id   de6a8e5811bcadc5dfda951b33109aed
#
_cell.length_a   1.000
_cell.length_b   1.000
_cell.length_c   1.000
_cell.angle_alpha   90.00
_cell.angle_beta   90.00
_cell.angle_gamma   90.00
#
_symmetry.space_group_name_H-M   'P 1'
#
loop_
_entity.id
_entity.type
_entity.pdbx_description
1 polymer ?
#
loop_
_entity_poly.entity_id
_entity_poly.type
_entity_poly.pdbx_seq_one_letter_code
_entity_poly.pdbx_strand_id
1 'polypeptide(L)'
;MAYLLLIGTRKGLFTARSEDRRTWEPNGPHRLDEADDAGMGPVYTIGINPHSGRLLAGTESRHFGPGVWHSDDLGATWTEPAEAPIRFPEDTEASLTRAWQFAFADDADTVYAGVEPHALFRSTDGGDGFTLVRALWEHPHRAEWFPGAGGGAIHTILPGTLGAGERSPEAITVAMSTGGVYQSADSGASWAPANRGISAGFLPDEEPEFGQCVHRVAAASDGSFYAQNHHGVYRSFAPATEGWSRIESGLPTDFGFAVVAHPHRPESAWNFPVVSQEVHLPPDNRLSAYRTDDSGATWRAVDDGLPRDPYFGIVLRDAACTDGADMPGFYFGTRNGDVYATTDNADRWHQVTAHLPDVLSVRAVEV
;
A
#
# COMPACT_ATOMS: atom_id res chain seq x y z
N MET A 1 -16.17 9.46 18.71
CA MET A 1 -15.16 8.53 18.13
C MET A 1 -14.10 9.42 17.54
N ALA A 2 -12.86 9.18 17.89
CA ALA A 2 -11.74 9.95 17.34
C ALA A 2 -11.08 9.17 16.20
N TYR A 3 -10.37 9.87 15.35
CA TYR A 3 -9.62 9.29 14.22
C TYR A 3 -8.14 9.63 14.38
N LEU A 4 -7.31 8.64 14.19
CA LEU A 4 -5.86 8.77 14.15
C LEU A 4 -5.38 8.53 12.74
N LEU A 5 -4.62 9.47 12.21
CA LEU A 5 -3.92 9.35 10.95
C LEU A 5 -2.43 9.22 11.21
N LEU A 6 -1.81 8.21 10.62
CA LEU A 6 -0.39 7.94 10.66
C LEU A 6 0.18 8.28 9.28
N ILE A 7 1.19 9.14 9.22
CA ILE A 7 1.73 9.71 8.00
C ILE A 7 3.23 9.44 7.96
N GLY A 8 3.62 8.44 7.18
CA GLY A 8 5.02 8.14 6.92
C GLY A 8 5.59 9.07 5.85
N THR A 9 6.68 9.72 6.17
CA THR A 9 7.33 10.67 5.27
C THR A 9 8.80 10.33 5.03
N ARG A 10 9.43 11.02 4.11
CA ARG A 10 10.88 10.88 3.87
C ARG A 10 11.75 11.35 5.05
N LYS A 11 11.18 12.00 6.05
CA LYS A 11 11.90 12.51 7.24
C LYS A 11 11.24 12.13 8.56
N GLY A 12 10.62 10.97 8.61
CA GLY A 12 10.02 10.43 9.82
C GLY A 12 8.52 10.25 9.74
N LEU A 13 7.97 9.80 10.87
CA LEU A 13 6.55 9.58 11.07
C LEU A 13 5.91 10.83 11.69
N PHE A 14 4.76 11.20 11.16
CA PHE A 14 3.84 12.18 11.74
C PHE A 14 2.53 11.51 12.07
N THR A 15 1.80 12.07 13.01
CA THR A 15 0.41 11.69 13.31
C THR A 15 -0.50 12.90 13.20
N ALA A 16 -1.79 12.67 12.99
CA ALA A 16 -2.81 13.70 13.14
C ALA A 16 -4.05 13.10 13.80
N ARG A 17 -4.68 13.82 14.71
CA ARG A 17 -5.90 13.40 15.41
C ARG A 17 -7.08 14.29 15.01
N SER A 18 -8.28 13.71 14.96
CA SER A 18 -9.51 14.42 14.64
C SER A 18 -10.71 13.74 15.30
N GLU A 19 -11.69 14.53 15.73
CA GLU A 19 -13.00 14.05 16.21
C GLU A 19 -14.07 14.04 15.11
N ASP A 20 -13.81 14.74 13.99
CA ASP A 20 -14.82 15.00 12.95
C ASP A 20 -14.31 14.79 11.50
N ARG A 21 -13.05 14.35 11.32
CA ARG A 21 -12.32 14.25 10.05
C ARG A 21 -12.22 15.56 9.26
N ARG A 22 -12.53 16.70 9.88
CA ARG A 22 -12.45 18.04 9.25
C ARG A 22 -11.38 18.88 9.89
N THR A 23 -11.31 18.83 11.23
CA THR A 23 -10.32 19.56 12.02
C THR A 23 -9.29 18.57 12.53
N TRP A 24 -8.02 18.80 12.20
CA TRP A 24 -6.94 17.89 12.52
C TRP A 24 -5.87 18.57 13.35
N GLU A 25 -5.31 17.83 14.30
CA GLU A 25 -4.18 18.23 15.13
C GLU A 25 -2.95 17.40 14.73
N PRO A 26 -2.08 17.93 13.83
CA PRO A 26 -0.86 17.25 13.43
C PRO A 26 0.19 17.29 14.51
N ASN A 27 0.95 16.21 14.67
CA ASN A 27 2.06 16.05 15.61
C ASN A 27 3.21 15.28 14.95
N GLY A 28 4.47 15.62 15.32
CA GLY A 28 5.66 14.94 14.82
C GLY A 28 6.74 15.93 14.33
N PRO A 29 7.85 15.44 13.74
CA PRO A 29 8.13 14.00 13.55
C PRO A 29 8.34 13.27 14.87
N HIS A 30 7.82 12.03 14.97
CA HIS A 30 8.06 11.18 16.13
C HIS A 30 9.51 10.72 16.20
N ARG A 31 10.02 10.57 17.42
CA ARG A 31 11.39 10.14 17.73
C ARG A 31 11.36 8.91 18.62
N LEU A 32 12.44 8.13 18.63
CA LEU A 32 12.62 7.01 19.55
C LEU A 32 12.82 7.46 21.01
N ASP A 33 13.63 8.50 21.18
CA ASP A 33 13.95 9.08 22.47
C ASP A 33 13.95 10.61 22.34
N GLU A 34 13.35 11.31 23.30
CA GLU A 34 13.38 12.77 23.36
C GLU A 34 14.80 13.33 23.54
N ALA A 35 15.72 12.52 24.08
CA ALA A 35 17.10 12.89 24.32
C ALA A 35 18.02 12.67 23.08
N ASP A 36 17.56 11.91 22.09
CA ASP A 36 18.33 11.65 20.87
C ASP A 36 17.71 12.41 19.68
N ASP A 37 18.50 13.22 18.99
CA ASP A 37 18.11 13.89 17.76
C ASP A 37 17.91 12.91 16.57
N ALA A 38 18.15 11.60 16.78
CA ALA A 38 17.92 10.57 15.79
C ALA A 38 16.41 10.34 15.57
N GLY A 39 15.90 10.85 14.47
CA GLY A 39 14.53 10.55 14.01
C GLY A 39 14.46 9.19 13.31
N MET A 40 13.24 8.71 13.08
CA MET A 40 12.96 7.42 12.39
C MET A 40 13.54 7.31 10.97
N GLY A 41 14.04 8.38 10.36
CA GLY A 41 14.39 8.36 8.94
C GLY A 41 13.15 8.25 8.04
N PRO A 42 13.29 7.90 6.75
CA PRO A 42 12.16 7.66 5.87
C PRO A 42 11.28 6.51 6.38
N VAL A 43 9.96 6.72 6.44
CA VAL A 43 8.96 5.71 6.80
C VAL A 43 8.18 5.33 5.56
N TYR A 44 8.50 4.18 4.98
CA TYR A 44 7.94 3.75 3.70
C TYR A 44 6.61 3.02 3.83
N THR A 45 6.38 2.37 4.94
CA THR A 45 5.12 1.65 5.20
C THR A 45 4.77 1.68 6.68
N ILE A 46 3.47 1.63 6.94
CA ILE A 46 2.88 1.55 8.26
C ILE A 46 1.84 0.44 8.22
N GLY A 47 1.86 -0.43 9.22
CA GLY A 47 0.82 -1.44 9.46
C GLY A 47 0.09 -1.15 10.76
N ILE A 48 -1.21 -1.43 10.79
CA ILE A 48 -2.04 -1.35 11.99
C ILE A 48 -2.67 -2.72 12.20
N ASN A 49 -2.40 -3.35 13.34
CA ASN A 49 -3.04 -4.60 13.71
C ASN A 49 -4.49 -4.30 14.13
N PRO A 50 -5.49 -4.81 13.40
CA PRO A 50 -6.89 -4.51 13.69
C PRO A 50 -7.41 -5.14 15.00
N HIS A 51 -6.67 -6.10 15.56
CA HIS A 51 -7.08 -6.82 16.79
C HIS A 51 -6.43 -6.26 18.05
N SER A 52 -5.12 -5.94 17.99
CA SER A 52 -4.37 -5.48 19.15
C SER A 52 -4.17 -3.96 19.16
N GLY A 53 -4.34 -3.27 18.05
CA GLY A 53 -3.99 -1.86 17.90
C GLY A 53 -2.49 -1.63 17.74
N ARG A 54 -1.66 -2.68 17.73
CA ARG A 54 -0.22 -2.56 17.53
C ARG A 54 0.11 -1.98 16.16
N LEU A 55 1.02 -1.03 16.15
CA LEU A 55 1.51 -0.39 14.94
C LEU A 55 2.90 -0.93 14.58
N LEU A 56 3.15 -1.12 13.29
CA LEU A 56 4.48 -1.41 12.75
C LEU A 56 4.85 -0.31 11.75
N ALA A 57 6.09 0.16 11.80
CA ALA A 57 6.64 1.13 10.85
C ALA A 57 7.92 0.59 10.22
N GLY A 58 7.93 0.52 8.88
CA GLY A 58 9.12 0.17 8.11
C GLY A 58 9.92 1.43 7.79
N THR A 59 11.13 1.49 8.34
CA THR A 59 12.03 2.65 8.24
C THR A 59 13.28 2.34 7.43
N GLU A 60 14.01 3.36 7.03
CA GLU A 60 15.30 3.24 6.37
C GLU A 60 16.27 4.28 6.95
N SER A 61 17.42 3.85 7.41
CA SER A 61 18.51 4.73 7.81
C SER A 61 19.69 4.60 6.86
N ARG A 62 20.27 5.72 6.46
CA ARG A 62 21.49 5.71 5.63
C ARG A 62 22.70 5.15 6.36
N HIS A 63 22.69 5.16 7.69
CA HIS A 63 23.83 4.72 8.52
C HIS A 63 23.61 3.33 9.10
N PHE A 64 22.37 3.00 9.49
CA PHE A 64 22.05 1.76 10.20
C PHE A 64 21.26 0.76 9.35
N GLY A 65 20.87 1.15 8.12
CA GLY A 65 20.08 0.30 7.22
C GLY A 65 18.57 0.35 7.51
N PRO A 66 17.82 -0.62 6.99
CA PRO A 66 16.38 -0.73 7.18
C PRO A 66 16.05 -1.25 8.58
N GLY A 67 14.99 -0.71 9.18
CA GLY A 67 14.48 -1.09 10.49
C GLY A 67 12.98 -1.32 10.48
N VAL A 68 12.50 -2.01 11.51
CA VAL A 68 11.07 -2.13 11.82
C VAL A 68 10.86 -1.66 13.24
N TRP A 69 10.03 -0.66 13.41
CA TRP A 69 9.67 -0.12 14.72
C TRP A 69 8.23 -0.47 15.04
N HIS A 70 7.92 -0.61 16.33
CA HIS A 70 6.55 -0.85 16.76
C HIS A 70 6.09 0.13 17.83
N SER A 71 4.79 0.26 17.94
CA SER A 71 4.10 1.00 19.02
C SER A 71 2.90 0.18 19.48
N ASP A 72 2.72 0.07 20.79
CA ASP A 72 1.60 -0.63 21.43
C ASP A 72 0.61 0.37 22.10
N ASP A 73 0.80 1.67 21.88
CA ASP A 73 0.02 2.77 22.46
C ASP A 73 -0.50 3.76 21.40
N LEU A 74 -0.85 3.24 20.23
CA LEU A 74 -1.40 4.02 19.11
C LEU A 74 -0.46 5.16 18.66
N GLY A 75 0.86 4.91 18.69
CA GLY A 75 1.87 5.82 18.17
C GLY A 75 2.28 6.92 19.14
N ALA A 76 1.90 6.85 20.43
CA ALA A 76 2.37 7.77 21.45
C ALA A 76 3.85 7.56 21.74
N THR A 77 4.27 6.30 21.83
CA THR A 77 5.69 5.92 21.96
C THR A 77 6.06 4.87 20.91
N TRP A 78 7.35 4.86 20.52
CA TRP A 78 7.87 3.94 19.51
C TRP A 78 9.12 3.23 20.04
N THR A 79 9.23 1.96 19.70
CA THR A 79 10.35 1.10 20.11
C THR A 79 11.02 0.51 18.87
N GLU A 80 12.33 0.62 18.83
CA GLU A 80 13.17 -0.15 17.90
C GLU A 80 13.61 -1.44 18.58
N PRO A 81 13.29 -2.63 18.04
CA PRO A 81 13.76 -3.90 18.60
C PRO A 81 15.28 -3.99 18.64
N ALA A 82 15.84 -4.56 19.71
CA ALA A 82 17.28 -4.74 19.86
C ALA A 82 17.92 -5.62 18.77
N GLU A 83 17.12 -6.52 18.21
CA GLU A 83 17.49 -7.34 17.06
C GLU A 83 16.54 -7.05 15.90
N ALA A 84 17.07 -6.95 14.67
CA ALA A 84 16.26 -6.70 13.49
C ALA A 84 15.20 -7.82 13.30
N PRO A 85 13.91 -7.51 13.32
CA PRO A 85 12.85 -8.53 13.21
C PRO A 85 12.86 -9.26 11.87
N ILE A 86 13.28 -8.59 10.79
CA ILE A 86 13.35 -9.15 9.44
C ILE A 86 14.80 -9.36 9.07
N ARG A 87 15.20 -10.62 8.90
CA ARG A 87 16.55 -11.01 8.46
C ARG A 87 16.45 -12.09 7.38
N PHE A 88 17.15 -11.88 6.28
CA PHE A 88 17.33 -12.92 5.29
C PHE A 88 18.24 -14.03 5.86
N PRO A 89 17.89 -15.32 5.67
CA PRO A 89 18.78 -16.43 5.99
C PRO A 89 20.10 -16.34 5.22
N GLU A 90 21.20 -16.77 5.84
CA GLU A 90 22.55 -16.66 5.26
C GLU A 90 22.68 -17.33 3.89
N ASP A 91 22.00 -18.46 3.69
CA ASP A 91 22.01 -19.22 2.43
C ASP A 91 21.33 -18.49 1.25
N THR A 92 20.62 -17.40 1.51
CA THR A 92 20.01 -16.59 0.44
C THR A 92 20.98 -15.57 -0.18
N GLU A 93 22.10 -15.28 0.47
CA GLU A 93 23.07 -14.24 0.09
C GLU A 93 22.42 -12.86 -0.11
N ALA A 94 21.24 -12.64 0.47
CA ALA A 94 20.45 -11.42 0.36
C ALA A 94 20.41 -10.66 1.68
N SER A 95 20.17 -9.37 1.60
CA SER A 95 19.94 -8.51 2.76
C SER A 95 18.70 -7.65 2.55
N LEU A 96 18.04 -7.30 3.63
CA LEU A 96 16.89 -6.39 3.61
C LEU A 96 17.35 -5.01 3.11
N THR A 97 16.70 -4.53 2.06
CA THR A 97 16.85 -3.14 1.59
C THR A 97 15.78 -2.25 2.20
N ARG A 98 14.52 -2.76 2.24
CA ARG A 98 13.37 -2.00 2.70
C ARG A 98 12.15 -2.90 2.96
N ALA A 99 11.37 -2.59 4.00
CA ALA A 99 10.01 -3.08 4.12
C ALA A 99 9.06 -2.18 3.29
N TRP A 100 8.20 -2.81 2.48
CA TRP A 100 7.27 -2.10 1.60
C TRP A 100 5.82 -2.19 2.05
N GLN A 101 5.45 -3.26 2.74
CA GLN A 101 4.12 -3.39 3.32
C GLN A 101 4.11 -4.34 4.51
N PHE A 102 3.33 -4.00 5.54
CA PHE A 102 2.86 -4.92 6.57
C PHE A 102 1.38 -5.21 6.34
N ALA A 103 0.99 -6.47 6.41
CA ALA A 103 -0.40 -6.90 6.31
C ALA A 103 -0.71 -7.91 7.41
N PHE A 104 -1.85 -7.74 8.07
CA PHE A 104 -2.29 -8.57 9.18
C PHE A 104 -3.32 -9.58 8.69
N ALA A 105 -3.22 -10.82 9.17
CA ALA A 105 -4.23 -11.84 8.95
C ALA A 105 -5.46 -11.60 9.84
N ASP A 106 -6.44 -12.49 9.75
CA ASP A 106 -7.66 -12.39 10.57
C ASP A 106 -7.43 -12.83 12.04
N ASP A 107 -6.23 -13.33 12.38
CA ASP A 107 -5.78 -13.56 13.77
C ASP A 107 -4.86 -12.42 14.24
N ALA A 108 -4.70 -12.30 15.57
CA ALA A 108 -3.95 -11.20 16.17
C ALA A 108 -2.43 -11.31 15.96
N ASP A 109 -1.90 -12.50 15.71
CA ASP A 109 -0.48 -12.81 15.80
C ASP A 109 0.19 -12.93 14.43
N THR A 110 -0.57 -13.29 13.38
CA THR A 110 -0.02 -13.46 12.03
C THR A 110 0.10 -12.14 11.30
N VAL A 111 1.35 -11.78 10.97
CA VAL A 111 1.71 -10.60 10.19
C VAL A 111 2.57 -11.00 9.00
N TYR A 112 2.29 -10.44 7.85
CA TYR A 112 3.13 -10.57 6.67
C TYR A 112 3.89 -9.28 6.40
N ALA A 113 5.16 -9.40 5.99
CA ALA A 113 5.98 -8.29 5.53
C ALA A 113 6.45 -8.53 4.09
N GLY A 114 6.05 -7.64 3.18
CA GLY A 114 6.56 -7.58 1.83
C GLY A 114 7.79 -6.66 1.76
N VAL A 115 8.86 -7.14 1.19
CA VAL A 115 10.14 -6.45 1.26
C VAL A 115 10.85 -6.37 -0.09
N GLU A 116 11.92 -5.58 -0.10
CA GLU A 116 12.93 -5.48 -1.14
C GLU A 116 14.26 -6.09 -0.63
N PRO A 117 14.93 -6.97 -1.40
CA PRO A 117 14.52 -7.54 -2.69
C PRO A 117 13.26 -8.41 -2.57
N HIS A 118 12.58 -8.69 -3.70
CA HIS A 118 11.33 -9.45 -3.74
C HIS A 118 11.31 -10.63 -2.79
N ALA A 119 10.70 -10.47 -1.63
CA ALA A 119 10.49 -11.52 -0.65
C ALA A 119 9.26 -11.23 0.22
N LEU A 120 8.65 -12.31 0.67
CA LEU A 120 7.57 -12.31 1.64
C LEU A 120 8.10 -12.93 2.93
N PHE A 121 7.87 -12.26 4.04
CA PHE A 121 8.15 -12.77 5.37
C PHE A 121 6.85 -12.93 6.15
N ARG A 122 6.81 -13.88 7.07
CA ARG A 122 5.69 -14.14 7.97
C ARG A 122 6.14 -14.12 9.41
N SER A 123 5.42 -13.42 10.25
CA SER A 123 5.47 -13.46 11.72
C SER A 123 4.28 -14.25 12.25
N THR A 124 4.44 -14.87 13.43
CA THR A 124 3.39 -15.52 14.21
C THR A 124 3.38 -15.05 15.67
N ASP A 125 3.99 -13.89 15.92
CA ASP A 125 4.15 -13.28 17.24
C ASP A 125 3.83 -11.77 17.23
N GLY A 126 2.94 -11.34 16.31
CA GLY A 126 2.51 -9.95 16.20
C GLY A 126 3.54 -9.01 15.58
N GLY A 127 4.59 -9.54 14.96
CA GLY A 127 5.62 -8.76 14.28
C GLY A 127 6.92 -8.59 15.06
N ASP A 128 7.10 -9.33 16.15
CA ASP A 128 8.37 -9.31 16.91
C ASP A 128 9.49 -10.05 16.17
N GLY A 129 9.16 -11.08 15.40
CA GLY A 129 10.09 -11.81 14.55
C GLY A 129 9.44 -12.31 13.27
N PHE A 130 10.22 -12.36 12.19
CA PHE A 130 9.72 -12.77 10.88
C PHE A 130 10.57 -13.88 10.27
N THR A 131 9.90 -14.82 9.63
CA THR A 131 10.52 -15.93 8.89
C THR A 131 10.25 -15.80 7.41
N LEU A 132 11.26 -16.04 6.57
CA LEU A 132 11.13 -16.01 5.10
C LEU A 132 10.16 -17.07 4.60
N VAL A 133 9.20 -16.69 3.77
CA VAL A 133 8.32 -17.61 3.04
C VAL A 133 9.11 -18.22 1.88
N ARG A 134 9.77 -19.33 2.17
CA ARG A 134 10.73 -20.01 1.29
C ARG A 134 10.16 -20.37 -0.07
N ALA A 135 8.94 -20.90 -0.13
CA ALA A 135 8.34 -21.35 -1.38
C ALA A 135 8.15 -20.22 -2.41
N LEU A 136 7.92 -18.97 -1.96
CA LEU A 136 7.89 -17.82 -2.86
C LEU A 136 9.30 -17.35 -3.23
N TRP A 137 10.23 -17.37 -2.28
CA TRP A 137 11.64 -17.03 -2.52
C TRP A 137 12.33 -17.98 -3.50
N GLU A 138 12.01 -19.26 -3.42
CA GLU A 138 12.55 -20.33 -4.27
C GLU A 138 11.71 -20.59 -5.52
N HIS A 139 10.66 -19.77 -5.79
CA HIS A 139 9.82 -19.94 -6.95
C HIS A 139 10.64 -19.85 -8.25
N PRO A 140 10.45 -20.77 -9.22
CA PRO A 140 11.23 -20.80 -10.45
C PRO A 140 11.25 -19.47 -11.23
N HIS A 141 10.14 -18.73 -11.23
CA HIS A 141 10.02 -17.45 -11.91
C HIS A 141 10.86 -16.35 -11.29
N ARG A 142 11.27 -16.50 -10.01
CA ARG A 142 11.98 -15.46 -9.30
C ARG A 142 13.28 -15.02 -9.95
N ALA A 143 13.96 -15.94 -10.63
CA ALA A 143 15.20 -15.62 -11.36
C ALA A 143 14.97 -14.62 -12.51
N GLU A 144 13.74 -14.48 -12.96
CA GLU A 144 13.33 -13.59 -14.03
C GLU A 144 12.63 -12.32 -13.54
N TRP A 145 12.34 -12.21 -12.23
CA TRP A 145 11.83 -10.95 -11.64
C TRP A 145 12.99 -9.96 -11.56
N PHE A 146 12.89 -8.90 -12.33
CA PHE A 146 13.93 -7.86 -12.31
C PHE A 146 13.42 -6.61 -11.58
N PRO A 147 14.29 -5.81 -11.00
CA PRO A 147 13.87 -4.57 -10.37
C PRO A 147 13.41 -3.59 -11.44
N GLY A 148 12.19 -3.05 -11.28
CA GLY A 148 11.77 -1.85 -12.00
C GLY A 148 12.54 -0.62 -11.49
N ALA A 149 12.28 0.56 -12.05
CA ALA A 149 12.92 1.81 -11.65
C ALA A 149 12.71 2.15 -10.15
N GLY A 150 11.67 1.60 -9.52
CA GLY A 150 11.38 1.77 -8.09
C GLY A 150 11.96 0.71 -7.16
N GLY A 151 12.74 -0.26 -7.69
CA GLY A 151 13.21 -1.43 -6.94
C GLY A 151 12.33 -2.66 -7.15
N GLY A 152 12.87 -3.84 -6.84
CA GLY A 152 12.17 -5.11 -6.93
C GLY A 152 11.55 -5.49 -5.58
N ALA A 153 10.25 -5.33 -5.42
CA ALA A 153 9.61 -5.48 -4.12
C ALA A 153 8.23 -6.13 -4.17
N ILE A 154 7.87 -6.83 -3.10
CA ILE A 154 6.48 -7.19 -2.78
C ILE A 154 5.88 -6.03 -1.99
N HIS A 155 4.96 -5.31 -2.60
CA HIS A 155 4.36 -4.10 -2.04
C HIS A 155 2.85 -4.15 -1.89
N THR A 156 2.23 -5.28 -2.23
CA THR A 156 0.84 -5.58 -1.90
C THR A 156 0.73 -6.99 -1.35
N ILE A 157 0.10 -7.12 -0.20
CA ILE A 157 -0.19 -8.39 0.46
C ILE A 157 -1.64 -8.34 0.92
N LEU A 158 -2.44 -9.31 0.51
CA LEU A 158 -3.85 -9.46 0.86
C LEU A 158 -4.05 -10.84 1.50
N PRO A 159 -3.89 -10.97 2.82
CA PRO A 159 -4.18 -12.21 3.52
C PRO A 159 -5.68 -12.54 3.50
N GLY A 160 -6.01 -13.79 3.50
CA GLY A 160 -7.38 -14.28 3.62
C GLY A 160 -8.19 -14.23 2.33
N THR A 161 -7.61 -13.90 1.15
CA THR A 161 -8.38 -13.80 -0.08
C THR A 161 -7.61 -14.18 -1.34
N LEU A 162 -8.30 -14.89 -2.25
CA LEU A 162 -7.87 -15.16 -3.63
C LEU A 162 -8.83 -14.51 -4.65
N GLY A 163 -9.78 -13.73 -4.19
CA GLY A 163 -10.94 -13.29 -4.95
C GLY A 163 -12.12 -14.25 -4.75
N ALA A 164 -13.16 -14.16 -5.60
CA ALA A 164 -14.35 -15.01 -5.62
C ALA A 164 -15.22 -15.00 -4.35
N GLY A 165 -15.12 -13.95 -3.54
CA GLY A 165 -16.03 -13.69 -2.42
C GLY A 165 -15.80 -14.51 -1.15
N GLU A 166 -15.16 -15.66 -1.19
CA GLU A 166 -14.85 -16.44 0.00
C GLU A 166 -13.50 -16.07 0.60
N ARG A 167 -13.48 -15.84 1.91
CA ARG A 167 -12.25 -15.68 2.68
C ARG A 167 -11.78 -17.04 3.20
N SER A 168 -10.49 -17.28 3.12
CA SER A 168 -9.83 -18.44 3.72
C SER A 168 -8.58 -17.99 4.46
N PRO A 169 -8.36 -18.39 5.71
CA PRO A 169 -7.15 -18.03 6.45
C PRO A 169 -5.86 -18.54 5.80
N GLU A 170 -5.96 -19.52 4.91
CA GLU A 170 -4.82 -20.09 4.17
C GLU A 170 -4.52 -19.34 2.88
N ALA A 171 -5.45 -18.49 2.43
CA ALA A 171 -5.32 -17.73 1.19
C ALA A 171 -4.38 -16.52 1.35
N ILE A 172 -3.52 -16.30 0.37
CA ILE A 172 -2.67 -15.12 0.31
C ILE A 172 -2.56 -14.68 -1.14
N THR A 173 -2.86 -13.41 -1.40
CA THR A 173 -2.55 -12.77 -2.68
C THR A 173 -1.44 -11.75 -2.47
N VAL A 174 -0.40 -11.77 -3.30
CA VAL A 174 0.67 -10.76 -3.32
C VAL A 174 0.78 -10.12 -4.69
N ALA A 175 1.20 -8.85 -4.72
CA ALA A 175 1.57 -8.17 -5.97
C ALA A 175 2.92 -7.49 -5.81
N MET A 176 3.67 -7.45 -6.90
CA MET A 176 5.04 -7.01 -6.91
C MET A 176 5.43 -6.26 -8.18
N SER A 177 6.46 -5.45 -8.06
CA SER A 177 7.10 -4.81 -9.21
C SER A 177 7.73 -5.88 -10.08
N THR A 178 7.40 -5.88 -11.38
CA THR A 178 7.98 -6.75 -12.43
C THR A 178 7.90 -8.26 -12.18
N GLY A 179 7.03 -8.68 -11.28
CA GLY A 179 6.66 -10.08 -11.07
C GLY A 179 5.17 -10.32 -11.31
N GLY A 180 4.34 -9.28 -11.11
CA GLY A 180 2.90 -9.37 -11.24
C GLY A 180 2.20 -9.78 -9.94
N VAL A 181 1.09 -10.49 -10.08
CA VAL A 181 0.27 -11.03 -8.98
C VAL A 181 0.53 -12.52 -8.84
N TYR A 182 0.73 -12.96 -7.59
CA TYR A 182 0.82 -14.37 -7.23
C TYR A 182 -0.17 -14.71 -6.12
N GLN A 183 -0.68 -15.93 -6.17
CA GLN A 183 -1.65 -16.43 -5.18
C GLN A 183 -1.19 -17.74 -4.59
N SER A 184 -1.45 -17.92 -3.28
CA SER A 184 -1.29 -19.16 -2.53
C SER A 184 -2.62 -19.50 -1.87
N ALA A 185 -3.02 -20.77 -1.92
CA ALA A 185 -4.20 -21.30 -1.25
C ALA A 185 -3.86 -22.18 -0.03
N ASP A 186 -2.58 -22.26 0.34
CA ASP A 186 -2.02 -23.21 1.31
C ASP A 186 -1.04 -22.54 2.30
N SER A 187 -1.38 -21.33 2.75
CA SER A 187 -0.60 -20.54 3.73
C SER A 187 0.82 -20.23 3.25
N GLY A 188 1.04 -20.15 1.93
CA GLY A 188 2.33 -19.82 1.33
C GLY A 188 3.23 -21.02 1.05
N ALA A 189 2.72 -22.25 1.14
CA ALA A 189 3.49 -23.45 0.83
C ALA A 189 3.68 -23.66 -0.68
N SER A 190 2.76 -23.17 -1.51
CA SER A 190 2.89 -23.11 -2.97
C SER A 190 2.32 -21.82 -3.53
N TRP A 191 2.79 -21.42 -4.72
CA TRP A 191 2.42 -20.16 -5.37
C TRP A 191 2.19 -20.33 -6.86
N ALA A 192 1.21 -19.62 -7.39
CA ALA A 192 0.93 -19.58 -8.81
C ALA A 192 0.70 -18.13 -9.30
N PRO A 193 1.15 -17.77 -10.50
CA PRO A 193 0.85 -16.47 -11.10
C PRO A 193 -0.64 -16.32 -11.42
N ALA A 194 -1.16 -15.11 -11.29
CA ALA A 194 -2.56 -14.78 -11.51
C ALA A 194 -2.71 -13.47 -12.31
N ASN A 195 -2.08 -13.40 -13.49
CA ASN A 195 -1.87 -12.17 -14.26
C ASN A 195 -2.66 -12.10 -15.57
N ARG A 196 -3.40 -13.15 -15.95
CA ARG A 196 -4.09 -13.18 -17.24
C ARG A 196 -4.96 -11.93 -17.46
N GLY A 197 -4.72 -11.21 -18.57
CA GLY A 197 -5.41 -9.98 -18.93
C GLY A 197 -4.74 -8.70 -18.42
N ILE A 198 -3.68 -8.78 -17.61
CA ILE A 198 -2.88 -7.60 -17.22
C ILE A 198 -1.77 -7.40 -18.26
N SER A 199 -1.73 -6.22 -18.89
CA SER A 199 -0.70 -5.88 -19.87
C SER A 199 0.67 -5.58 -19.22
N ALA A 200 1.72 -6.01 -19.89
CA ALA A 200 3.12 -5.65 -19.62
C ALA A 200 3.75 -5.03 -20.89
N GLY A 201 3.15 -3.94 -21.38
CA GLY A 201 3.51 -3.31 -22.67
C GLY A 201 4.97 -2.86 -22.82
N PHE A 202 5.79 -3.01 -21.77
CA PHE A 202 7.24 -2.81 -21.82
C PHE A 202 8.01 -4.12 -22.12
N LEU A 203 7.33 -5.27 -22.18
CA LEU A 203 7.91 -6.57 -22.55
C LEU A 203 7.59 -6.90 -24.03
N PRO A 204 8.39 -7.76 -24.67
CA PRO A 204 8.12 -8.21 -26.04
C PRO A 204 6.78 -8.96 -26.19
N ASP A 205 6.38 -9.71 -25.16
CA ASP A 205 5.03 -10.26 -25.00
C ASP A 205 4.26 -9.33 -24.06
N GLU A 206 3.19 -8.73 -24.55
CA GLU A 206 2.40 -7.78 -23.79
C GLU A 206 1.45 -8.44 -22.76
N GLU A 207 1.19 -9.73 -22.87
CA GLU A 207 0.35 -10.50 -21.94
C GLU A 207 1.07 -11.76 -21.42
N PRO A 208 2.27 -11.61 -20.81
CA PRO A 208 3.03 -12.76 -20.34
C PRO A 208 2.37 -13.39 -19.11
N GLU A 209 2.72 -14.63 -18.81
CA GLU A 209 2.27 -15.34 -17.61
C GLU A 209 2.66 -14.58 -16.33
N PHE A 210 3.84 -13.96 -16.29
CA PHE A 210 4.35 -13.13 -15.19
C PHE A 210 5.26 -12.02 -15.71
N GLY A 211 5.64 -11.07 -14.84
CA GLY A 211 6.51 -9.96 -15.24
C GLY A 211 5.79 -8.61 -15.30
N GLN A 212 4.47 -8.59 -15.10
CA GLN A 212 3.70 -7.35 -15.00
C GLN A 212 4.22 -6.49 -13.85
N CYS A 213 4.21 -5.16 -14.03
CA CYS A 213 4.56 -4.22 -12.98
C CYS A 213 3.29 -3.70 -12.30
N VAL A 214 2.74 -4.51 -11.40
CA VAL A 214 1.54 -4.15 -10.65
C VAL A 214 1.93 -3.24 -9.51
N HIS A 215 1.38 -2.03 -9.46
CA HIS A 215 1.73 -1.03 -8.46
C HIS A 215 0.94 -1.18 -7.17
N ARG A 216 -0.34 -1.52 -7.25
CA ARG A 216 -1.18 -1.75 -6.09
C ARG A 216 -2.36 -2.65 -6.44
N VAL A 217 -2.74 -3.54 -5.52
CA VAL A 217 -4.01 -4.25 -5.56
C VAL A 217 -4.79 -3.91 -4.30
N ALA A 218 -6.09 -3.62 -4.44
CA ALA A 218 -7.01 -3.38 -3.35
C ALA A 218 -8.16 -4.40 -3.42
N ALA A 219 -8.44 -5.07 -2.29
CA ALA A 219 -9.58 -5.97 -2.18
C ALA A 219 -10.85 -5.18 -1.85
N ALA A 220 -11.94 -5.47 -2.55
CA ALA A 220 -13.26 -4.97 -2.25
C ALA A 220 -14.03 -5.92 -1.32
N SER A 221 -15.14 -5.45 -0.74
CA SER A 221 -15.91 -6.20 0.26
C SER A 221 -16.61 -7.44 -0.28
N ASP A 222 -16.80 -7.56 -1.59
CA ASP A 222 -17.34 -8.74 -2.27
C ASP A 222 -16.27 -9.77 -2.66
N GLY A 223 -15.00 -9.51 -2.30
CA GLY A 223 -13.85 -10.32 -2.67
C GLY A 223 -13.28 -10.00 -4.05
N SER A 224 -13.87 -9.08 -4.84
CA SER A 224 -13.25 -8.62 -6.07
C SER A 224 -12.02 -7.76 -5.79
N PHE A 225 -11.15 -7.64 -6.78
CA PHE A 225 -9.93 -6.83 -6.70
C PHE A 225 -9.93 -5.70 -7.72
N TYR A 226 -9.41 -4.56 -7.30
CA TYR A 226 -8.98 -3.47 -8.16
C TYR A 226 -7.46 -3.43 -8.22
N ALA A 227 -6.87 -3.25 -9.38
CA ALA A 227 -5.42 -3.16 -9.54
C ALA A 227 -5.02 -1.93 -10.36
N GLN A 228 -4.08 -1.17 -9.84
CA GLN A 228 -3.30 -0.21 -10.63
C GLN A 228 -2.04 -0.92 -11.10
N ASN A 229 -1.88 -1.05 -12.38
CA ASN A 229 -0.70 -1.58 -13.04
C ASN A 229 0.09 -0.43 -13.72
N HIS A 230 1.29 -0.73 -14.21
CA HIS A 230 2.10 0.19 -15.01
C HIS A 230 1.34 0.66 -16.27
N HIS A 231 0.63 -0.25 -16.92
CA HIS A 231 -0.25 0.02 -18.06
C HIS A 231 -1.68 -0.42 -17.70
N GLY A 232 -2.51 0.53 -17.31
CA GLY A 232 -3.93 0.33 -17.09
C GLY A 232 -4.36 0.12 -15.64
N VAL A 233 -5.66 0.29 -15.45
CA VAL A 233 -6.39 -0.03 -14.23
C VAL A 233 -7.28 -1.23 -14.51
N TYR A 234 -7.31 -2.19 -13.60
CA TYR A 234 -7.97 -3.47 -13.82
C TYR A 234 -8.88 -3.83 -12.65
N ARG A 235 -9.86 -4.69 -12.96
CA ARG A 235 -10.70 -5.36 -11.99
C ARG A 235 -10.75 -6.85 -12.25
N SER A 236 -10.78 -7.65 -11.19
CA SER A 236 -10.97 -9.10 -11.27
C SER A 236 -11.85 -9.57 -10.12
N PHE A 237 -12.73 -10.53 -10.39
CA PHE A 237 -13.45 -11.24 -9.35
C PHE A 237 -12.70 -12.51 -8.91
N ALA A 238 -12.02 -13.18 -9.86
CA ALA A 238 -11.24 -14.39 -9.60
C ALA A 238 -9.98 -14.39 -10.49
N PRO A 239 -8.87 -13.75 -10.06
CA PRO A 239 -7.68 -13.57 -10.90
C PRO A 239 -7.12 -14.85 -11.53
N ALA A 240 -7.05 -15.94 -10.74
CA ALA A 240 -6.50 -17.20 -11.21
C ALA A 240 -7.35 -17.89 -12.28
N THR A 241 -8.68 -17.74 -12.25
CA THR A 241 -9.62 -18.47 -13.11
C THR A 241 -10.25 -17.62 -14.20
N GLU A 242 -10.66 -16.40 -13.88
CA GLU A 242 -11.33 -15.48 -14.80
C GLU A 242 -10.35 -14.48 -15.43
N GLY A 243 -9.27 -14.14 -14.72
CA GLY A 243 -8.32 -13.12 -15.11
C GLY A 243 -8.80 -11.72 -14.77
N TRP A 244 -8.17 -10.71 -15.39
CA TRP A 244 -8.40 -9.30 -15.14
C TRP A 244 -9.02 -8.61 -16.35
N SER A 245 -9.93 -7.68 -16.08
CA SER A 245 -10.55 -6.83 -17.09
C SER A 245 -10.09 -5.38 -16.91
N ARG A 246 -9.73 -4.71 -18.00
CA ARG A 246 -9.30 -3.32 -18.02
C ARG A 246 -10.50 -2.38 -17.78
N ILE A 247 -10.34 -1.38 -16.90
CA ILE A 247 -11.43 -0.53 -16.40
C ILE A 247 -10.99 0.93 -16.30
N GLU A 248 -10.58 1.57 -17.36
CA GLU A 248 -9.99 2.92 -17.35
C GLU A 248 -10.84 4.01 -18.02
N SER A 249 -12.08 3.69 -18.42
CA SER A 249 -12.95 4.64 -19.11
C SER A 249 -13.24 5.88 -18.24
N GLY A 250 -12.83 7.06 -18.72
CA GLY A 250 -12.97 8.33 -18.01
C GLY A 250 -11.74 8.74 -17.19
N LEU A 251 -10.69 7.90 -17.09
CA LEU A 251 -9.39 8.32 -16.57
C LEU A 251 -8.62 9.12 -17.63
N PRO A 252 -7.90 10.19 -17.26
CA PRO A 252 -7.10 10.99 -18.19
C PRO A 252 -5.84 10.26 -18.68
N THR A 253 -5.33 9.33 -17.89
CA THR A 253 -4.16 8.46 -18.18
C THR A 253 -4.37 7.12 -17.49
N ASP A 254 -3.70 6.10 -17.97
CA ASP A 254 -3.76 4.73 -17.44
C ASP A 254 -2.65 4.41 -16.43
N PHE A 255 -1.68 5.32 -16.27
CA PHE A 255 -0.57 5.18 -15.34
C PHE A 255 -0.89 5.83 -13.99
N GLY A 256 -0.49 5.19 -12.91
CA GLY A 256 -0.61 5.68 -11.54
C GLY A 256 0.03 4.73 -10.55
N PHE A 257 -0.09 5.03 -9.25
CA PHE A 257 0.51 4.19 -8.21
C PHE A 257 -0.53 3.64 -7.23
N ALA A 258 -1.54 4.41 -6.87
CA ALA A 258 -2.49 4.07 -5.83
C ALA A 258 -3.86 3.72 -6.40
N VAL A 259 -4.47 2.68 -5.84
CA VAL A 259 -5.88 2.37 -5.95
C VAL A 259 -6.40 2.00 -4.56
N VAL A 260 -7.58 2.51 -4.20
CA VAL A 260 -8.24 2.25 -2.91
C VAL A 260 -9.67 1.79 -3.18
N ALA A 261 -10.04 0.61 -2.69
CA ALA A 261 -11.41 0.11 -2.75
C ALA A 261 -12.23 0.68 -1.57
N HIS A 262 -13.52 0.90 -1.79
CA HIS A 262 -14.43 1.24 -0.71
C HIS A 262 -14.65 0.02 0.20
N PRO A 263 -14.54 0.15 1.55
CA PRO A 263 -14.60 -1.00 2.44
C PRO A 263 -15.98 -1.70 2.48
N HIS A 264 -17.06 -1.01 2.10
CA HIS A 264 -18.43 -1.53 2.18
C HIS A 264 -19.20 -1.53 0.85
N ARG A 265 -18.66 -0.89 -0.20
CA ARG A 265 -19.30 -0.80 -1.53
C ARG A 265 -18.32 -1.32 -2.58
N PRO A 266 -18.44 -2.59 -2.99
CA PRO A 266 -17.46 -3.22 -3.87
C PRO A 266 -17.44 -2.61 -5.29
N GLU A 267 -18.48 -1.92 -5.68
CA GLU A 267 -18.57 -1.18 -6.96
C GLU A 267 -17.80 0.15 -6.93
N SER A 268 -17.37 0.62 -5.74
CA SER A 268 -16.72 1.92 -5.59
C SER A 268 -15.23 1.79 -5.30
N ALA A 269 -14.40 2.57 -6.01
CA ALA A 269 -12.97 2.67 -5.82
C ALA A 269 -12.42 4.05 -6.22
N TRP A 270 -11.22 4.39 -5.73
CA TRP A 270 -10.50 5.63 -6.05
C TRP A 270 -9.18 5.33 -6.73
N ASN A 271 -8.81 6.20 -7.66
CA ASN A 271 -7.55 6.15 -8.39
C ASN A 271 -6.94 7.55 -8.47
N PHE A 272 -5.62 7.62 -8.60
CA PHE A 272 -4.84 8.86 -8.68
C PHE A 272 -3.92 8.81 -9.91
N PRO A 273 -4.43 9.21 -11.10
CA PRO A 273 -3.65 9.15 -12.34
C PRO A 273 -2.40 10.02 -12.30
N VAL A 274 -1.38 9.55 -12.99
CA VAL A 274 -0.10 10.23 -13.22
C VAL A 274 0.14 10.27 -14.72
N VAL A 275 0.77 11.32 -15.24
CA VAL A 275 0.95 11.55 -16.69
C VAL A 275 1.59 10.33 -17.38
N SER A 276 2.72 9.85 -16.86
CA SER A 276 3.41 8.67 -17.39
C SER A 276 4.52 8.19 -16.45
N GLN A 277 5.13 7.06 -16.79
CA GLN A 277 6.32 6.54 -16.12
C GLN A 277 7.54 7.48 -16.15
N GLU A 278 7.64 8.31 -17.18
CA GLU A 278 8.74 9.27 -17.35
C GLU A 278 8.44 10.61 -16.67
N VAL A 279 7.14 10.96 -16.59
CA VAL A 279 6.68 12.24 -16.08
C VAL A 279 5.77 12.02 -14.89
N HIS A 280 6.35 11.98 -13.70
CA HIS A 280 5.62 11.79 -12.46
C HIS A 280 4.94 13.10 -12.01
N LEU A 281 4.00 13.58 -12.80
CA LEU A 281 3.16 14.74 -12.52
C LEU A 281 1.68 14.35 -12.61
N PRO A 282 0.79 15.03 -11.89
CA PRO A 282 -0.64 14.87 -12.12
C PRO A 282 -1.02 15.37 -13.54
N PRO A 283 -1.99 14.76 -14.20
CA PRO A 283 -2.52 15.26 -15.47
C PRO A 283 -2.93 16.73 -15.38
N ASP A 284 -2.63 17.50 -16.42
CA ASP A 284 -2.89 18.95 -16.51
C ASP A 284 -2.30 19.78 -15.36
N ASN A 285 -1.30 19.23 -14.63
CA ASN A 285 -0.76 19.79 -13.40
C ASN A 285 -1.84 20.10 -12.35
N ARG A 286 -2.84 19.22 -12.24
CA ARG A 286 -3.95 19.35 -11.29
C ARG A 286 -4.05 18.11 -10.42
N LEU A 287 -4.03 18.31 -9.10
CA LEU A 287 -4.32 17.21 -8.17
C LEU A 287 -5.80 16.87 -8.26
N SER A 288 -6.09 15.64 -8.66
CA SER A 288 -7.44 15.10 -8.73
C SER A 288 -7.46 13.65 -8.26
N ALA A 289 -8.46 13.30 -7.46
CA ALA A 289 -8.83 11.92 -7.21
C ALA A 289 -9.93 11.52 -8.20
N TYR A 290 -9.87 10.32 -8.75
CA TYR A 290 -10.91 9.79 -9.61
C TYR A 290 -11.65 8.68 -8.89
N ARG A 291 -12.98 8.68 -9.00
CA ARG A 291 -13.85 7.67 -8.38
C ARG A 291 -14.69 6.95 -9.43
N THR A 292 -14.82 5.64 -9.25
CA THR A 292 -15.87 4.83 -9.87
C THR A 292 -16.91 4.48 -8.82
N ASP A 293 -18.16 4.37 -9.23
CA ASP A 293 -19.29 3.84 -8.44
C ASP A 293 -20.05 2.74 -9.22
N ASP A 294 -19.44 2.22 -10.29
CA ASP A 294 -20.00 1.24 -11.20
C ASP A 294 -18.99 0.13 -11.59
N SER A 295 -18.15 -0.23 -10.64
CA SER A 295 -17.13 -1.29 -10.80
C SER A 295 -16.08 -0.98 -11.87
N GLY A 296 -15.83 0.29 -12.14
CA GLY A 296 -14.84 0.74 -13.12
C GLY A 296 -15.37 0.90 -14.54
N ALA A 297 -16.70 0.73 -14.76
CA ALA A 297 -17.28 1.01 -16.07
C ALA A 297 -17.08 2.48 -16.47
N THR A 298 -17.13 3.39 -15.48
CA THR A 298 -16.78 4.80 -15.65
C THR A 298 -16.02 5.36 -14.45
N TRP A 299 -15.11 6.32 -14.72
CA TRP A 299 -14.40 7.09 -13.69
C TRP A 299 -14.69 8.57 -13.85
N ARG A 300 -14.87 9.27 -12.74
CA ARG A 300 -15.08 10.72 -12.71
C ARG A 300 -14.15 11.40 -11.70
N ALA A 301 -13.70 12.60 -12.01
CA ALA A 301 -12.95 13.40 -11.08
C ALA A 301 -13.79 13.79 -9.85
N VAL A 302 -13.18 13.72 -8.66
CA VAL A 302 -13.73 14.17 -7.39
C VAL A 302 -12.67 15.07 -6.75
N ASP A 303 -12.69 16.34 -7.11
CA ASP A 303 -11.65 17.31 -6.77
C ASP A 303 -12.15 18.53 -5.96
N ASP A 304 -13.42 18.51 -5.49
CA ASP A 304 -13.91 19.57 -4.61
C ASP A 304 -13.09 19.60 -3.31
N GLY A 305 -12.56 20.78 -2.98
CA GLY A 305 -11.67 20.99 -1.82
C GLY A 305 -10.18 20.73 -2.11
N LEU A 306 -9.80 20.21 -3.27
CA LEU A 306 -8.41 20.10 -3.69
C LEU A 306 -7.89 21.42 -4.29
N PRO A 307 -6.56 21.62 -4.34
CA PRO A 307 -5.96 22.84 -4.94
C PRO A 307 -6.37 23.01 -6.39
N ARG A 308 -6.72 24.27 -6.76
CA ARG A 308 -7.07 24.65 -8.14
C ARG A 308 -5.89 25.26 -8.90
N ASP A 309 -4.87 25.69 -8.19
CA ASP A 309 -3.63 26.19 -8.77
C ASP A 309 -2.76 25.02 -9.31
N PRO A 310 -1.79 25.29 -10.17
CA PRO A 310 -0.87 24.24 -10.63
C PRO A 310 -0.27 23.46 -9.47
N TYR A 311 -0.39 22.13 -9.53
CA TYR A 311 0.06 21.22 -8.51
C TYR A 311 0.93 20.12 -9.13
N PHE A 312 2.05 19.79 -8.49
CA PHE A 312 3.08 18.92 -9.06
C PHE A 312 3.36 17.65 -8.22
N GLY A 313 2.68 17.50 -7.09
CA GLY A 313 2.78 16.32 -6.24
C GLY A 313 1.85 15.20 -6.70
N ILE A 314 2.34 13.96 -6.65
CA ILE A 314 1.56 12.74 -6.95
C ILE A 314 1.30 11.96 -5.67
N VAL A 315 0.35 11.03 -5.73
CA VAL A 315 0.03 10.08 -4.66
C VAL A 315 0.77 8.76 -4.92
N LEU A 316 1.58 8.32 -3.97
CA LEU A 316 2.30 7.05 -4.06
C LEU A 316 1.39 5.87 -3.66
N ARG A 317 1.83 4.64 -4.00
CA ARG A 317 1.05 3.40 -3.82
C ARG A 317 0.55 3.12 -2.41
N ASP A 318 1.33 3.51 -1.38
CA ASP A 318 0.99 3.31 0.04
C ASP A 318 0.51 4.60 0.74
N ALA A 319 0.44 5.71 -0.03
CA ALA A 319 0.05 7.02 0.47
C ALA A 319 -1.45 7.32 0.36
N ALA A 320 -2.29 6.29 0.20
CA ALA A 320 -3.74 6.41 0.21
C ALA A 320 -4.39 5.25 0.95
N CYS A 321 -5.44 5.52 1.73
CA CYS A 321 -6.16 4.53 2.52
C CYS A 321 -7.58 4.96 2.87
N THR A 322 -8.31 4.07 3.56
CA THR A 322 -9.57 4.33 4.26
C THR A 322 -9.45 3.88 5.71
N ASP A 323 -10.27 4.42 6.61
CA ASP A 323 -10.30 4.03 8.03
C ASP A 323 -11.20 2.81 8.31
N GLY A 324 -11.99 2.36 7.33
CA GLY A 324 -12.84 1.18 7.48
C GLY A 324 -14.08 1.36 8.36
N ALA A 325 -14.37 2.58 8.87
CA ALA A 325 -15.58 2.86 9.66
C ALA A 325 -16.87 2.62 8.86
N ASP A 326 -18.04 2.54 9.54
CA ASP A 326 -19.35 2.37 8.88
C ASP A 326 -19.61 3.45 7.82
N MET A 327 -19.26 4.70 8.12
CA MET A 327 -19.13 5.79 7.15
C MET A 327 -17.64 6.08 6.97
N PRO A 328 -16.99 5.46 5.98
CA PRO A 328 -15.54 5.52 5.88
C PRO A 328 -15.04 6.89 5.45
N GLY A 329 -13.98 7.35 6.10
CA GLY A 329 -13.13 8.41 5.61
C GLY A 329 -12.14 7.86 4.57
N PHE A 330 -11.80 8.69 3.59
CA PHE A 330 -10.72 8.42 2.64
C PHE A 330 -9.62 9.44 2.85
N TYR A 331 -8.39 8.99 2.74
CA TYR A 331 -7.19 9.76 3.06
C TYR A 331 -6.13 9.55 2.01
N PHE A 332 -5.45 10.62 1.63
CA PHE A 332 -4.23 10.48 0.84
C PHE A 332 -3.21 11.57 1.17
N GLY A 333 -1.95 11.25 0.94
CA GLY A 333 -0.84 12.18 1.03
C GLY A 333 -0.08 12.29 -0.30
N THR A 334 0.54 13.43 -0.53
CA THR A 334 1.25 13.71 -1.77
C THR A 334 2.75 13.85 -1.56
N ARG A 335 3.52 13.73 -2.61
CA ARG A 335 4.96 14.00 -2.59
C ARG A 335 5.32 15.46 -2.33
N ASN A 336 4.34 16.39 -2.41
CA ASN A 336 4.53 17.77 -1.99
C ASN A 336 4.34 17.97 -0.48
N GLY A 337 3.97 16.91 0.26
CA GLY A 337 3.79 16.98 1.71
C GLY A 337 2.41 17.44 2.15
N ASP A 338 1.44 17.50 1.24
CA ASP A 338 0.06 17.82 1.58
C ASP A 338 -0.71 16.52 1.85
N VAL A 339 -1.57 16.53 2.84
CA VAL A 339 -2.43 15.41 3.22
C VAL A 339 -3.89 15.86 3.24
N TYR A 340 -4.75 15.04 2.67
CA TYR A 340 -6.18 15.29 2.54
C TYR A 340 -7.00 14.16 3.14
N ALA A 341 -8.17 14.52 3.67
CA ALA A 341 -9.18 13.62 4.22
C ALA A 341 -10.57 13.95 3.70
N THR A 342 -11.47 12.95 3.71
CA THR A 342 -12.91 13.17 3.50
C THR A 342 -13.70 12.75 4.72
N THR A 343 -14.93 13.24 4.86
CA THR A 343 -15.80 12.86 5.98
C THR A 343 -16.74 11.71 5.63
N ASP A 344 -17.08 11.58 4.37
CA ASP A 344 -18.08 10.65 3.83
C ASP A 344 -17.90 10.54 2.31
N ASN A 345 -18.06 9.38 1.76
CA ASN A 345 -18.11 9.07 0.32
C ASN A 345 -17.15 9.81 -0.62
N ALA A 346 -16.20 10.58 -0.08
CA ALA A 346 -15.19 11.35 -0.80
C ALA A 346 -15.79 12.37 -1.82
N ASP A 347 -16.89 13.02 -1.48
CA ASP A 347 -17.44 14.07 -2.34
C ASP A 347 -16.73 15.41 -2.15
N ARG A 348 -16.10 15.61 -0.97
CA ARG A 348 -15.30 16.81 -0.67
C ARG A 348 -14.08 16.48 0.17
N TRP A 349 -12.94 17.04 -0.22
CA TRP A 349 -11.67 16.91 0.48
C TRP A 349 -11.43 18.07 1.45
N HIS A 350 -10.87 17.74 2.60
CA HIS A 350 -10.39 18.68 3.60
C HIS A 350 -8.89 18.49 3.78
N GLN A 351 -8.14 19.58 3.80
CA GLN A 351 -6.71 19.52 4.06
C GLN A 351 -6.45 19.20 5.52
N VAL A 352 -5.74 18.12 5.77
CA VAL A 352 -5.30 17.70 7.11
C VAL A 352 -4.10 18.53 7.54
N THR A 353 -3.09 18.60 6.68
CA THR A 353 -1.84 19.34 6.88
C THR A 353 -1.17 19.58 5.54
N ALA A 354 -0.21 20.50 5.52
CA ALA A 354 0.58 20.85 4.35
C ALA A 354 2.07 20.98 4.70
N HIS A 355 2.89 20.98 3.66
CA HIS A 355 4.34 21.21 3.76
C HIS A 355 5.11 20.19 4.60
N LEU A 356 4.56 18.98 4.79
CA LEU A 356 5.35 17.87 5.30
C LEU A 356 6.44 17.51 4.27
N PRO A 357 7.46 16.74 4.66
CA PRO A 357 8.31 16.06 3.68
C PRO A 357 7.48 15.14 2.76
N ASP A 358 8.05 14.67 1.63
CA ASP A 358 7.38 13.70 0.74
C ASP A 358 6.60 12.67 1.55
N VAL A 359 5.29 12.58 1.36
CA VAL A 359 4.46 11.53 2.00
C VAL A 359 4.66 10.23 1.24
N LEU A 360 5.04 9.19 1.94
CA LEU A 360 5.35 7.86 1.41
C LEU A 360 4.25 6.84 1.73
N SER A 361 3.64 6.97 2.91
CA SER A 361 2.58 6.08 3.38
C SER A 361 1.56 6.83 4.26
N VAL A 362 0.31 6.39 4.21
CA VAL A 362 -0.78 6.92 5.04
C VAL A 362 -1.62 5.76 5.55
N ARG A 363 -1.95 5.76 6.85
CA ARG A 363 -2.91 4.83 7.46
C ARG A 363 -3.83 5.59 8.40
N ALA A 364 -5.07 5.15 8.43
CA ALA A 364 -6.10 5.72 9.30
C ALA A 364 -6.74 4.64 10.15
N VAL A 365 -7.09 4.98 11.38
CA VAL A 365 -7.82 4.12 12.31
C VAL A 365 -8.78 4.93 13.16
N GLU A 366 -9.92 4.37 13.45
CA GLU A 366 -10.87 4.86 14.46
C GLU A 366 -10.38 4.45 15.84
N VAL A 367 -10.32 5.41 16.80
CA VAL A 367 -9.76 5.23 18.15
C VAL A 367 -10.71 5.71 19.25
#